data_2690d5866093bbeed5285b90fd43a45e
#
_entry.id   2690d5866093bbeed5285b90fd43a45e
#
_cell.length_a   1.000
_cell.length_b   1.000
_cell.length_c   1.000
_cell.angle_alpha   90.00
_cell.angle_beta   90.00
_cell.angle_gamma   90.00
#
_symmetry.space_group_name_H-M   'P 1'
#
loop_
_entity.id
_entity.type
_entity.pdbx_description
1 polymer ?
#
loop_
_entity_poly.entity_id
_entity_poly.type
_entity_poly.pdbx_seq_one_letter_code
_entity_poly.pdbx_strand_id
1 'polypeptide(L)'
;MEAHHLARLKKKARRQRRTLVFIDESGVSTRPTRARTWAPRGQTPVLHETFNWQRLSIIGGLALWRFYFQIHAGSIKSPQVIEFLRHLQRHIPGKILVLWDGAPIHRSGLVKNYVAATQGKLVIERLPAYAPELNPVEYMWGHLKTHEIANLIATQAWELSFAATAALRRMRRRRSIVAACYTQAELWP
;
A
#
# COMPACT_ATOMS: atom_id res chain seq x y z
N MET A 1 -10.43 -10.34 20.00
CA MET A 1 -8.98 -10.29 20.37
C MET A 1 -8.20 -9.27 19.55
N GLU A 2 -8.43 -9.16 18.27
CA GLU A 2 -7.66 -8.33 17.31
C GLU A 2 -7.86 -6.83 17.49
N ALA A 3 -9.09 -6.38 17.73
CA ALA A 3 -9.40 -4.97 18.03
C ALA A 3 -8.66 -4.45 19.30
N HIS A 4 -8.49 -5.30 20.32
CA HIS A 4 -7.73 -4.94 21.52
C HIS A 4 -6.22 -4.77 21.23
N HIS A 5 -5.65 -5.58 20.33
CA HIS A 5 -4.25 -5.44 19.93
C HIS A 5 -4.01 -4.11 19.23
N LEU A 6 -4.84 -3.76 18.25
CA LEU A 6 -4.74 -2.52 17.52
C LEU A 6 -4.97 -1.28 18.41
N ALA A 7 -5.95 -1.33 19.33
CA ALA A 7 -6.16 -0.27 20.31
C ALA A 7 -4.92 -0.05 21.20
N ARG A 8 -4.23 -1.14 21.60
CA ARG A 8 -2.95 -1.06 22.32
C ARG A 8 -1.85 -0.38 21.50
N LEU A 9 -1.76 -0.70 20.20
CA LEU A 9 -0.77 -0.08 19.29
C LEU A 9 -1.06 1.41 19.07
N LYS A 10 -2.33 1.80 18.89
CA LYS A 10 -2.75 3.21 18.84
C LYS A 10 -2.37 3.95 20.12
N LYS A 11 -2.65 3.37 21.30
CA LYS A 11 -2.28 3.94 22.60
C LYS A 11 -0.76 4.06 22.77
N LYS A 12 0.00 3.04 22.31
CA LYS A 12 1.47 3.06 22.31
C LYS A 12 2.01 4.19 21.44
N ALA A 13 1.51 4.32 20.21
CA ALA A 13 1.90 5.38 19.28
C ALA A 13 1.65 6.77 19.90
N ARG A 14 0.46 7.01 20.45
CA ARG A 14 0.10 8.28 21.09
C ARG A 14 1.01 8.59 22.29
N ARG A 15 1.20 7.63 23.20
CA ARG A 15 2.06 7.81 24.39
C ARG A 15 3.51 8.13 24.01
N GLN A 16 4.02 7.51 22.95
CA GLN A 16 5.40 7.69 22.49
C GLN A 16 5.55 8.82 21.45
N ARG A 17 4.48 9.57 21.17
CA ARG A 17 4.45 10.64 20.15
C ARG A 17 4.99 10.16 18.80
N ARG A 18 4.49 8.98 18.35
CA ARG A 18 4.86 8.38 17.06
C ARG A 18 3.76 8.58 16.04
N THR A 19 4.13 8.90 14.81
CA THR A 19 3.22 8.80 13.68
C THR A 19 3.01 7.32 13.36
N LEU A 20 1.75 6.89 13.36
CA LEU A 20 1.37 5.54 12.98
C LEU A 20 1.30 5.45 11.46
N VAL A 21 1.95 4.45 10.89
CA VAL A 21 1.98 4.20 9.44
C VAL A 21 1.66 2.74 9.18
N PHE A 22 0.59 2.49 8.46
CA PHE A 22 0.28 1.15 7.93
C PHE A 22 1.02 0.97 6.62
N ILE A 23 1.69 -0.16 6.44
CA ILE A 23 2.43 -0.47 5.20
C ILE A 23 1.88 -1.77 4.62
N ASP A 24 1.92 -1.86 3.29
CA ASP A 24 1.58 -3.06 2.56
C ASP A 24 2.18 -3.05 1.16
N GLU A 25 2.29 -4.21 0.53
CA GLU A 25 2.72 -4.39 -0.86
C GLU A 25 1.61 -4.96 -1.72
N SER A 26 1.61 -4.57 -2.97
CA SER A 26 0.70 -5.11 -3.97
C SER A 26 1.37 -5.27 -5.32
N GLY A 27 0.98 -6.32 -6.04
CA GLY A 27 1.33 -6.49 -7.44
C GLY A 27 0.28 -5.91 -8.38
N VAL A 28 0.74 -5.34 -9.48
CA VAL A 28 -0.06 -4.99 -10.66
C VAL A 28 0.59 -5.59 -11.90
N SER A 29 -0.18 -5.89 -12.92
CA SER A 29 0.32 -6.49 -14.15
C SER A 29 -0.33 -5.85 -15.38
N THR A 30 0.30 -6.02 -16.53
CA THR A 30 -0.27 -5.60 -17.82
C THR A 30 -1.53 -6.40 -18.19
N ARG A 31 -1.77 -7.54 -17.51
CA ARG A 31 -3.07 -8.23 -17.58
C ARG A 31 -4.11 -7.38 -16.86
N PRO A 32 -5.15 -6.87 -17.57
CA PRO A 32 -6.12 -5.97 -16.98
C PRO A 32 -6.96 -6.66 -15.91
N THR A 33 -7.22 -5.95 -14.82
CA THR A 33 -8.30 -6.32 -13.90
C THR A 33 -9.61 -5.96 -14.58
N ARG A 34 -10.45 -6.96 -14.82
CA ARG A 34 -11.75 -6.76 -15.47
C ARG A 34 -12.76 -6.18 -14.49
N ALA A 35 -13.38 -5.08 -14.85
CA ALA A 35 -14.48 -4.48 -14.13
C ALA A 35 -15.63 -4.16 -15.08
N ARG A 36 -16.84 -4.11 -14.54
CA ARG A 36 -18.02 -3.68 -15.29
C ARG A 36 -17.82 -2.24 -15.77
N THR A 37 -18.20 -1.98 -17.01
CA THR A 37 -18.13 -0.65 -17.62
C THR A 37 -19.41 -0.38 -18.43
N TRP A 38 -19.60 0.88 -18.78
CA TRP A 38 -20.71 1.30 -19.60
C TRP A 38 -20.41 1.05 -21.09
N ALA A 39 -21.42 0.58 -21.81
CA ALA A 39 -21.38 0.41 -23.26
C ALA A 39 -22.77 0.70 -23.86
N PRO A 40 -22.86 1.02 -25.13
CA PRO A 40 -24.12 1.10 -25.81
C PRO A 40 -24.92 -0.22 -25.71
N ARG A 41 -26.24 -0.13 -25.64
CA ARG A 41 -27.07 -1.32 -25.52
C ARG A 41 -26.83 -2.28 -26.69
N GLY A 42 -26.60 -3.56 -26.37
CA GLY A 42 -26.31 -4.60 -27.37
C GLY A 42 -24.83 -4.68 -27.79
N GLN A 43 -23.94 -3.81 -27.29
CA GLN A 43 -22.53 -3.82 -27.62
C GLN A 43 -21.71 -4.19 -26.38
N THR A 44 -21.25 -5.44 -26.31
CA THR A 44 -20.35 -5.88 -25.22
C THR A 44 -18.94 -5.36 -25.49
N PRO A 45 -18.31 -4.63 -24.54
CA PRO A 45 -16.93 -4.20 -24.70
C PRO A 45 -15.99 -5.40 -24.78
N VAL A 46 -15.10 -5.40 -25.76
CA VAL A 46 -14.08 -6.43 -25.94
C VAL A 46 -12.72 -5.85 -25.62
N LEU A 47 -11.98 -6.52 -24.72
CA LEU A 47 -10.60 -6.18 -24.36
C LEU A 47 -9.68 -7.11 -25.14
N HIS A 48 -8.82 -6.55 -26.01
CA HIS A 48 -7.77 -7.29 -26.70
C HIS A 48 -6.50 -7.27 -25.82
N GLU A 49 -6.16 -8.42 -25.26
CA GLU A 49 -4.98 -8.57 -24.39
C GLU A 49 -3.80 -9.15 -25.16
N THR A 50 -2.59 -8.76 -24.81
CA THR A 50 -1.35 -9.40 -25.25
C THR A 50 -0.97 -10.49 -24.24
N PHE A 51 -0.38 -11.60 -24.71
CA PHE A 51 -0.02 -12.73 -23.82
C PHE A 51 1.30 -12.51 -23.04
N ASN A 52 2.03 -11.44 -23.29
CA ASN A 52 3.28 -11.14 -22.59
C ASN A 52 3.01 -10.27 -21.36
N TRP A 53 2.69 -10.89 -20.24
CA TRP A 53 2.32 -10.15 -19.01
C TRP A 53 3.56 -9.76 -18.22
N GLN A 54 3.77 -8.47 -18.11
CA GLN A 54 4.77 -7.87 -17.25
C GLN A 54 4.15 -7.50 -15.90
N ARG A 55 4.96 -7.54 -14.85
CA ARG A 55 4.51 -7.26 -13.48
C ARG A 55 5.31 -6.13 -12.86
N LEU A 56 4.64 -5.31 -12.08
CA LEU A 56 5.23 -4.31 -11.20
C LEU A 56 4.80 -4.58 -9.78
N SER A 57 5.65 -4.24 -8.83
CA SER A 57 5.31 -4.27 -7.40
C SER A 57 5.22 -2.86 -6.86
N ILE A 58 4.25 -2.62 -6.01
CA ILE A 58 4.02 -1.34 -5.36
C ILE A 58 4.13 -1.57 -3.87
N ILE A 59 4.90 -0.73 -3.18
CA ILE A 59 4.88 -0.64 -1.72
C ILE A 59 4.18 0.68 -1.36
N GLY A 60 3.25 0.61 -0.42
CA GLY A 60 2.47 1.75 0.03
C GLY A 60 2.47 1.90 1.54
N GLY A 61 2.35 3.14 2.00
CA GLY A 61 2.24 3.47 3.41
C GLY A 61 1.18 4.54 3.65
N LEU A 62 0.27 4.26 4.58
CA LEU A 62 -0.82 5.18 4.93
C LEU A 62 -0.61 5.71 6.34
N ALA A 63 -0.43 7.05 6.45
CA ALA A 63 -0.26 7.77 7.71
C ALA A 63 -1.29 8.87 7.83
N LEU A 64 -2.30 8.70 8.68
CA LEU A 64 -3.45 9.62 8.76
C LEU A 64 -4.02 9.91 7.36
N TRP A 65 -3.89 11.16 6.91
CA TRP A 65 -4.40 11.63 5.62
C TRP A 65 -3.37 11.59 4.50
N ARG A 66 -2.19 11.00 4.71
CA ARG A 66 -1.09 10.98 3.76
C ARG A 66 -0.81 9.57 3.29
N PHE A 67 -0.81 9.39 1.97
CA PHE A 67 -0.44 8.15 1.32
C PHE A 67 0.91 8.30 0.62
N TYR A 68 1.83 7.42 0.94
CA TYR A 68 3.18 7.31 0.38
C TYR A 68 3.26 6.04 -0.45
N PHE A 69 3.97 6.06 -1.57
CA PHE A 69 4.14 4.87 -2.38
C PHE A 69 5.42 4.91 -3.21
N GLN A 70 5.90 3.73 -3.58
CA GLN A 70 6.96 3.52 -4.58
C GLN A 70 6.56 2.36 -5.48
N ILE A 71 6.95 2.42 -6.76
CA ILE A 71 6.70 1.38 -7.76
C ILE A 71 8.05 0.82 -8.18
N HIS A 72 8.15 -0.50 -8.23
CA HIS A 72 9.37 -1.22 -8.58
C HIS A 72 9.10 -2.23 -9.70
N ALA A 73 10.05 -2.38 -10.62
CA ALA A 73 10.07 -3.51 -11.53
C ALA A 73 10.44 -4.79 -10.77
N GLY A 74 9.68 -5.85 -10.99
CA GLY A 74 9.89 -7.13 -10.29
C GLY A 74 9.43 -7.11 -8.82
N SER A 75 9.92 -8.08 -8.04
CA SER A 75 9.50 -8.29 -6.66
C SER A 75 10.20 -7.32 -5.70
N ILE A 76 9.47 -6.84 -4.69
CA ILE A 76 10.02 -6.07 -3.59
C ILE A 76 10.85 -7.01 -2.70
N LYS A 77 12.09 -6.60 -2.41
CA LYS A 77 13.04 -7.29 -1.54
C LYS A 77 13.49 -6.34 -0.43
N SER A 78 14.31 -6.83 0.50
CA SER A 78 14.79 -6.02 1.64
C SER A 78 15.40 -4.67 1.28
N PRO A 79 16.19 -4.51 0.20
CA PRO A 79 16.71 -3.20 -0.19
C PRO A 79 15.60 -2.18 -0.53
N GLN A 80 14.58 -2.58 -1.31
CA GLN A 80 13.44 -1.72 -1.66
C GLN A 80 12.60 -1.36 -0.43
N VAL A 81 12.43 -2.31 0.49
CA VAL A 81 11.80 -2.04 1.79
C VAL A 81 12.56 -0.97 2.57
N ILE A 82 13.88 -1.09 2.68
CA ILE A 82 14.71 -0.12 3.39
C ILE A 82 14.66 1.25 2.70
N GLU A 83 14.66 1.27 1.37
CA GLU A 83 14.50 2.50 0.60
C GLU A 83 13.16 3.19 0.91
N PHE A 84 12.07 2.42 0.96
CA PHE A 84 10.75 2.93 1.32
C PHE A 84 10.71 3.44 2.78
N LEU A 85 11.29 2.72 3.73
CA LEU A 85 11.38 3.17 5.11
C LEU A 85 12.18 4.49 5.25
N ARG A 86 13.27 4.64 4.48
CA ARG A 86 14.02 5.92 4.37
C ARG A 86 13.15 7.02 3.78
N HIS A 87 12.36 6.69 2.75
CA HIS A 87 11.42 7.65 2.15
C HIS A 87 10.41 8.14 3.19
N LEU A 88 9.83 7.26 3.99
CA LEU A 88 8.92 7.66 5.08
C LEU A 88 9.62 8.57 6.10
N GLN A 89 10.82 8.23 6.54
CA GLN A 89 11.56 9.02 7.52
C GLN A 89 11.92 10.44 7.02
N ARG A 90 12.13 10.60 5.72
CA ARG A 90 12.37 11.93 5.10
C ARG A 90 11.11 12.81 5.05
N HIS A 91 9.94 12.20 4.96
CA HIS A 91 8.68 12.92 4.74
C HIS A 91 7.78 13.00 5.98
N ILE A 92 8.04 12.18 7.00
CA ILE A 92 7.29 12.15 8.25
C ILE A 92 8.21 12.63 9.37
N PRO A 93 7.97 13.82 9.93
CA PRO A 93 8.78 14.33 11.01
C PRO A 93 8.60 13.50 12.29
N GLY A 94 9.68 13.37 13.06
CA GLY A 94 9.66 12.74 14.37
C GLY A 94 9.75 11.22 14.33
N LYS A 95 9.13 10.57 15.31
CA LYS A 95 9.19 9.12 15.49
C LYS A 95 8.07 8.42 14.73
N ILE A 96 8.36 7.28 14.14
CA ILE A 96 7.41 6.50 13.33
C ILE A 96 7.18 5.14 14.00
N LEU A 97 5.92 4.70 14.05
CA LEU A 97 5.52 3.34 14.34
C LEU A 97 4.89 2.75 13.07
N VAL A 98 5.58 1.83 12.44
CA VAL A 98 5.10 1.08 11.28
C VAL A 98 4.29 -0.11 11.76
N LEU A 99 3.09 -0.25 11.21
CA LEU A 99 2.28 -1.45 11.33
C LEU A 99 2.32 -2.19 9.99
N TRP A 100 2.73 -3.44 10.04
CA TRP A 100 2.96 -4.25 8.86
C TRP A 100 2.53 -5.70 9.09
N ASP A 101 2.26 -6.42 8.04
CA ASP A 101 1.96 -7.85 8.14
C ASP A 101 3.20 -8.68 8.56
N GLY A 102 3.01 -9.99 8.67
CA GLY A 102 4.04 -10.91 9.10
C GLY A 102 4.93 -11.47 7.99
N ALA A 103 4.94 -10.90 6.77
CA ALA A 103 5.70 -11.45 5.65
C ALA A 103 7.19 -11.67 5.97
N PRO A 104 7.83 -12.72 5.42
CA PRO A 104 9.23 -13.05 5.74
C PRO A 104 10.22 -11.92 5.45
N ILE A 105 9.96 -11.12 4.42
CA ILE A 105 10.81 -10.00 4.01
C ILE A 105 10.95 -8.95 5.12
N HIS A 106 9.89 -8.74 5.92
CA HIS A 106 9.86 -7.77 7.02
C HIS A 106 10.71 -8.22 8.21
N ARG A 107 11.06 -9.51 8.23
CA ARG A 107 11.88 -10.15 9.28
C ARG A 107 13.32 -10.36 8.88
N SER A 108 13.71 -9.93 7.67
CA SER A 108 15.08 -10.09 7.19
C SER A 108 16.09 -9.39 8.09
N GLY A 109 17.30 -9.96 8.19
CA GLY A 109 18.40 -9.36 8.97
C GLY A 109 18.70 -7.93 8.51
N LEU A 110 18.66 -7.66 7.20
CA LEU A 110 18.91 -6.33 6.65
C LEU A 110 17.90 -5.29 7.16
N VAL A 111 16.62 -5.60 7.15
CA VAL A 111 15.57 -4.70 7.65
C VAL A 111 15.71 -4.49 9.15
N LYS A 112 15.95 -5.56 9.92
CA LYS A 112 16.17 -5.46 11.38
C LYS A 112 17.38 -4.59 11.71
N ASN A 113 18.51 -4.78 11.03
CA ASN A 113 19.73 -3.98 11.25
C ASN A 113 19.48 -2.51 10.91
N TYR A 114 18.78 -2.24 9.81
CA TYR A 114 18.38 -0.88 9.43
C TYR A 114 17.52 -0.22 10.53
N VAL A 115 16.50 -0.92 11.02
CA VAL A 115 15.63 -0.41 12.08
C VAL A 115 16.39 -0.13 13.36
N ALA A 116 17.27 -1.06 13.78
CA ALA A 116 18.13 -0.89 14.95
C ALA A 116 19.02 0.35 14.82
N ALA A 117 19.63 0.59 13.66
CA ALA A 117 20.47 1.75 13.38
C ALA A 117 19.70 3.10 13.49
N THR A 118 18.38 3.10 13.45
CA THR A 118 17.58 4.33 13.64
C THR A 118 17.47 4.78 15.10
N GLN A 119 18.05 4.03 16.04
CA GLN A 119 18.05 4.35 17.47
C GLN A 119 16.65 4.66 18.03
N GLY A 120 15.67 3.85 17.61
CA GLY A 120 14.29 3.96 18.05
C GLY A 120 13.48 5.09 17.39
N LYS A 121 14.00 5.81 16.38
CA LYS A 121 13.19 6.73 15.56
C LYS A 121 12.14 5.98 14.77
N LEU A 122 12.48 4.79 14.26
CA LEU A 122 11.58 3.89 13.54
C LEU A 122 11.38 2.61 14.36
N VAL A 123 10.16 2.21 14.55
CA VAL A 123 9.77 0.94 15.19
C VAL A 123 8.79 0.24 14.29
N ILE A 124 8.93 -1.06 14.11
CA ILE A 124 8.01 -1.90 13.35
C ILE A 124 7.28 -2.83 14.33
N GLU A 125 5.96 -2.84 14.26
CA GLU A 125 5.08 -3.77 14.97
C GLU A 125 4.24 -4.53 13.95
N ARG A 126 3.89 -5.75 14.31
CA ARG A 126 3.08 -6.58 13.42
C ARG A 126 1.60 -6.36 13.65
N LEU A 127 0.87 -6.35 12.54
CA LEU A 127 -0.57 -6.56 12.57
C LEU A 127 -0.88 -7.99 13.03
N PRO A 128 -2.06 -8.25 13.61
CA PRO A 128 -2.52 -9.60 13.88
C PRO A 128 -2.41 -10.48 12.64
N ALA A 129 -2.06 -11.75 12.82
CA ALA A 129 -2.03 -12.71 11.73
C ALA A 129 -3.45 -12.93 11.18
N TYR A 130 -3.56 -13.08 9.85
CA TYR A 130 -4.83 -13.33 9.17
C TYR A 130 -5.91 -12.26 9.33
N ALA A 131 -5.52 -11.00 9.56
CA ALA A 131 -6.42 -9.85 9.69
C ALA A 131 -6.09 -8.75 8.65
N PRO A 132 -6.14 -9.05 7.33
CA PRO A 132 -5.87 -8.06 6.29
C PRO A 132 -6.87 -6.90 6.32
N GLU A 133 -8.10 -7.15 6.78
CA GLU A 133 -9.14 -6.14 6.96
C GLU A 133 -8.75 -5.00 7.91
N LEU A 134 -7.78 -5.24 8.81
CA LEU A 134 -7.25 -4.21 9.70
C LEU A 134 -6.17 -3.34 9.05
N ASN A 135 -5.74 -3.66 7.81
CA ASN A 135 -4.78 -2.86 7.09
C ASN A 135 -5.47 -1.94 6.08
N PRO A 136 -5.59 -0.63 6.35
CA PRO A 136 -6.28 0.30 5.46
C PRO A 136 -5.60 0.43 4.09
N VAL A 137 -4.35 0.00 3.94
CA VAL A 137 -3.62 0.02 2.66
C VAL A 137 -4.17 -1.01 1.70
N GLU A 138 -4.72 -2.14 2.18
CA GLU A 138 -5.38 -3.16 1.35
C GLU A 138 -6.57 -2.56 0.57
N TYR A 139 -7.34 -1.68 1.21
CA TYR A 139 -8.46 -0.99 0.55
C TYR A 139 -7.98 0.03 -0.49
N MET A 140 -6.78 0.62 -0.31
CA MET A 140 -6.14 1.42 -1.35
C MET A 140 -5.85 0.58 -2.59
N TRP A 141 -5.36 -0.65 -2.41
CA TRP A 141 -5.12 -1.58 -3.53
C TRP A 141 -6.41 -2.02 -4.21
N GLY A 142 -7.44 -2.31 -3.43
CA GLY A 142 -8.78 -2.59 -3.96
C GLY A 142 -9.27 -1.45 -4.85
N HIS A 143 -9.24 -0.21 -4.36
CA HIS A 143 -9.65 0.97 -5.12
C HIS A 143 -8.79 1.17 -6.38
N LEU A 144 -7.47 1.05 -6.26
CA LEU A 144 -6.56 1.16 -7.42
C LEU A 144 -6.95 0.18 -8.52
N LYS A 145 -7.10 -1.10 -8.18
CA LYS A 145 -7.32 -2.19 -9.15
C LYS A 145 -8.72 -2.16 -9.77
N THR A 146 -9.75 -1.78 -8.99
CA THR A 146 -11.15 -1.86 -9.45
C THR A 146 -11.70 -0.57 -10.02
N HIS A 147 -11.09 0.59 -9.71
CA HIS A 147 -11.61 1.90 -10.14
C HIS A 147 -10.62 2.72 -10.95
N GLU A 148 -9.33 2.70 -10.58
CA GLU A 148 -8.37 3.62 -11.19
C GLU A 148 -7.69 3.04 -12.43
N ILE A 149 -7.34 1.74 -12.40
CA ILE A 149 -6.66 1.03 -13.50
C ILE A 149 -7.45 -0.20 -13.98
N ALA A 150 -8.73 -0.28 -13.64
CA ALA A 150 -9.60 -1.32 -14.16
C ALA A 150 -9.71 -1.21 -15.69
N ASN A 151 -9.76 -2.36 -16.37
CA ASN A 151 -9.85 -2.46 -17.83
C ASN A 151 -8.69 -1.76 -18.60
N LEU A 152 -7.60 -1.38 -17.89
CA LEU A 152 -6.43 -0.78 -18.52
C LEU A 152 -5.70 -1.83 -19.35
N ILE A 153 -5.59 -1.60 -20.64
CA ILE A 153 -4.73 -2.38 -21.54
C ILE A 153 -3.40 -1.66 -21.60
N ALA A 154 -2.37 -2.27 -20.99
CA ALA A 154 -0.99 -1.82 -21.12
C ALA A 154 -0.19 -2.91 -21.83
N THR A 155 0.53 -2.56 -22.88
CA THR A 155 1.34 -3.51 -23.65
C THR A 155 2.74 -3.67 -23.06
N GLN A 156 3.20 -2.65 -22.35
CA GLN A 156 4.53 -2.58 -21.74
C GLN A 156 4.48 -2.17 -20.28
N ALA A 157 5.48 -2.61 -19.48
CA ALA A 157 5.55 -2.27 -18.06
C ALA A 157 5.63 -0.76 -17.80
N TRP A 158 6.25 0.02 -18.68
CA TRP A 158 6.36 1.46 -18.50
C TRP A 158 4.99 2.16 -18.63
N GLU A 159 4.10 1.69 -19.54
CA GLU A 159 2.73 2.20 -19.66
C GLU A 159 1.94 1.94 -18.38
N LEU A 160 2.04 0.71 -17.87
CA LEU A 160 1.42 0.33 -16.59
C LEU A 160 1.97 1.18 -15.44
N SER A 161 3.30 1.39 -15.39
CA SER A 161 3.95 2.21 -14.38
C SER A 161 3.48 3.66 -14.42
N PHE A 162 3.35 4.22 -15.62
CA PHE A 162 2.86 5.57 -15.81
C PHE A 162 1.41 5.71 -15.35
N ALA A 163 0.53 4.80 -15.79
CA ALA A 163 -0.89 4.80 -15.41
C ALA A 163 -1.08 4.60 -13.90
N ALA A 164 -0.39 3.61 -13.31
CA ALA A 164 -0.44 3.35 -11.87
C ALA A 164 0.09 4.54 -11.05
N THR A 165 1.19 5.18 -11.49
CA THR A 165 1.73 6.38 -10.83
C THR A 165 0.72 7.53 -10.87
N ALA A 166 0.11 7.78 -12.01
CA ALA A 166 -0.90 8.83 -12.16
C ALA A 166 -2.12 8.55 -11.27
N ALA A 167 -2.60 7.30 -11.25
CA ALA A 167 -3.70 6.85 -10.41
C ALA A 167 -3.40 7.05 -8.91
N LEU A 168 -2.27 6.54 -8.43
CA LEU A 168 -1.86 6.67 -7.03
C LEU A 168 -1.67 8.13 -6.61
N ARG A 169 -1.18 8.99 -7.52
CA ARG A 169 -1.09 10.45 -7.26
C ARG A 169 -2.48 11.08 -7.15
N ARG A 170 -3.46 10.69 -7.96
CA ARG A 170 -4.85 11.15 -7.84
C ARG A 170 -5.46 10.70 -6.52
N MET A 171 -5.34 9.40 -6.17
CA MET A 171 -5.85 8.84 -4.93
C MET A 171 -5.26 9.56 -3.70
N ARG A 172 -3.95 9.80 -3.69
CA ARG A 172 -3.26 10.52 -2.61
C ARG A 172 -3.83 11.92 -2.34
N ARG A 173 -4.33 12.60 -3.38
CA ARG A 173 -4.93 13.94 -3.26
C ARG A 173 -6.38 13.93 -2.78
N ARG A 174 -7.06 12.80 -2.89
CA ARG A 174 -8.48 12.65 -2.53
C ARG A 174 -8.61 12.13 -1.10
N ARG A 175 -8.79 13.06 -0.15
CA ARG A 175 -8.97 12.72 1.27
C ARG A 175 -10.13 11.78 1.53
N SER A 176 -11.21 11.83 0.72
CA SER A 176 -12.37 10.94 0.82
C SER A 176 -12.00 9.47 0.60
N ILE A 177 -11.09 9.16 -0.34
CA ILE A 177 -10.61 7.80 -0.58
C ILE A 177 -9.83 7.31 0.64
N VAL A 178 -8.91 8.12 1.15
CA VAL A 178 -8.11 7.78 2.34
C VAL A 178 -9.02 7.57 3.56
N ALA A 179 -10.00 8.45 3.77
CA ALA A 179 -10.98 8.31 4.86
C ALA A 179 -11.77 7.02 4.73
N ALA A 180 -12.27 6.69 3.53
CA ALA A 180 -13.02 5.46 3.28
C ALA A 180 -12.18 4.20 3.60
N CYS A 181 -10.88 4.19 3.27
CA CYS A 181 -10.00 3.08 3.61
C CYS A 181 -9.87 2.88 5.13
N TYR A 182 -9.76 3.95 5.90
CA TYR A 182 -9.75 3.86 7.37
C TYR A 182 -11.10 3.41 7.94
N THR A 183 -12.21 3.89 7.39
CA THR A 183 -13.56 3.47 7.81
C THR A 183 -13.77 1.99 7.54
N GLN A 184 -13.40 1.50 6.34
CA GLN A 184 -13.51 0.09 5.99
C GLN A 184 -12.63 -0.81 6.86
N ALA A 185 -11.47 -0.33 7.29
CA ALA A 185 -10.60 -1.04 8.22
C ALA A 185 -11.05 -0.90 9.70
N GLU A 186 -12.20 -0.29 9.97
CA GLU A 186 -12.72 -0.03 11.32
C GLU A 186 -11.72 0.71 12.24
N LEU A 187 -10.86 1.53 11.64
CA LEU A 187 -9.80 2.24 12.33
C LEU A 187 -10.19 3.64 12.77
N TRP A 188 -11.28 4.16 12.25
CA TRP A 188 -11.78 5.48 12.55
C TRP A 188 -12.76 5.44 13.71
N PRO A 189 -12.66 6.35 14.67
CA PRO A 189 -13.65 6.49 15.75
C PRO A 189 -14.97 7.01 15.20
#